data_3b6fd644d18f0d6dc146f1253ee0fd92
#
_entry.id   3b6fd644d18f0d6dc146f1253ee0fd92
#
_cell.length_a   1.000
_cell.length_b   1.000
_cell.length_c   1.000
_cell.angle_alpha   90.00
_cell.angle_beta   90.00
_cell.angle_gamma   90.00
#
_symmetry.space_group_name_H-M   'P 1'
#
loop_
_entity.id
_entity.type
_entity.pdbx_description
1 polymer ?
#
loop_
_entity_poly.entity_id
_entity_poly.type
_entity_poly.pdbx_seq_one_letter_code
_entity_poly.pdbx_strand_id
1 'polypeptide(L)'
;VADKVNPRHSAAGFKLYTRPARAPTLKTFMQTAEAYARCLALTRSHYENFPVARMVPRRLQPAVAAVYAFARTADDIADEGVDRPGGAILSTEERLVRLRDFDDALLTSELGKPTPPEWDWIFTAVADTRAKYNLPISLFRDLLSAFTQDVTVKRYATFADLRDYCRRSANPVGRLVLLLHGFNDEKRFVESDAICTALQLANFWQDVAVDWKKGRVYVPQEDWGRFGVTEADFSAATASPGVRQCLRFQVERTRGLFDQGRPLPASLPFPLNFEIRITWLGGSTILDRVAAQDYDSLRARPTLGTLDKVRLLLRGFFSI
;
A
#
# COMPACT_ATOMS: atom_id res chain seq x y z
N VAL A 1 62.49 23.57 -32.66
CA VAL A 1 62.35 23.83 -31.24
C VAL A 1 61.03 23.24 -30.80
N ALA A 2 61.05 22.08 -30.23
CA ALA A 2 59.91 21.33 -29.79
C ALA A 2 59.85 21.35 -28.27
N ASP A 3 58.83 21.91 -27.66
CA ASP A 3 58.59 21.80 -26.24
C ASP A 3 57.59 20.68 -25.96
N LYS A 4 58.03 19.71 -25.14
CA LYS A 4 57.24 18.60 -24.58
C LYS A 4 56.50 19.11 -23.36
N VAL A 5 55.19 19.11 -23.38
CA VAL A 5 54.35 19.28 -22.19
C VAL A 5 53.84 17.91 -21.76
N ASN A 6 54.15 17.53 -20.52
CA ASN A 6 53.76 16.30 -19.83
C ASN A 6 52.52 16.59 -18.93
N PRO A 7 51.37 15.93 -19.10
CA PRO A 7 50.29 16.06 -18.14
C PRO A 7 50.26 14.85 -17.21
N ARG A 8 50.79 14.98 -16.00
CA ARG A 8 50.42 14.10 -14.88
C ARG A 8 49.26 14.75 -14.14
N HIS A 9 48.04 14.31 -14.35
CA HIS A 9 46.94 14.55 -13.43
C HIS A 9 46.67 13.28 -12.63
N SER A 10 47.00 13.38 -11.36
CA SER A 10 46.69 12.49 -10.26
C SER A 10 45.18 12.34 -10.11
N ALA A 11 44.69 11.12 -10.31
CA ALA A 11 43.32 10.74 -9.93
C ALA A 11 43.32 10.53 -8.40
N ALA A 12 42.83 11.52 -7.66
CA ALA A 12 42.49 11.36 -6.24
C ALA A 12 41.28 10.46 -6.10
N GLY A 13 41.51 9.19 -5.78
CA GLY A 13 40.46 8.24 -5.44
C GLY A 13 39.76 8.66 -4.14
N PHE A 14 38.50 9.05 -4.27
CA PHE A 14 37.61 9.23 -3.12
C PHE A 14 37.28 7.84 -2.56
N LYS A 15 38.04 7.42 -1.52
CA LYS A 15 37.64 6.29 -0.68
C LYS A 15 36.45 6.72 0.16
N LEU A 16 35.28 6.23 -0.21
CA LEU A 16 34.11 6.23 0.66
C LEU A 16 34.44 5.37 1.89
N TYR A 17 34.74 6.02 2.99
CA TYR A 17 34.86 5.41 4.31
C TYR A 17 33.44 5.01 4.76
N THR A 18 33.00 3.82 4.41
CA THR A 18 31.87 3.18 5.09
C THR A 18 32.33 2.78 6.48
N ARG A 19 31.91 3.55 7.47
CA ARG A 19 32.11 3.19 8.88
C ARG A 19 31.42 1.83 9.10
N PRO A 20 32.10 0.79 9.60
CA PRO A 20 31.43 -0.46 9.90
C PRO A 20 30.32 -0.20 10.92
N ALA A 21 29.11 -0.69 10.63
CA ALA A 21 27.99 -0.61 11.55
C ALA A 21 28.40 -1.20 12.89
N ARG A 22 28.27 -0.41 13.95
CA ARG A 22 28.63 -0.83 15.32
C ARG A 22 27.76 -2.05 15.67
N ALA A 23 28.39 -3.15 16.07
CA ALA A 23 27.65 -4.36 16.47
C ALA A 23 26.58 -3.99 17.50
N PRO A 24 25.33 -4.44 17.33
CA PRO A 24 24.25 -4.08 18.23
C PRO A 24 24.53 -4.54 19.66
N THR A 25 24.24 -3.68 20.64
CA THR A 25 24.38 -4.00 22.06
C THR A 25 23.23 -4.87 22.55
N LEU A 26 23.39 -5.61 23.65
CA LEU A 26 22.33 -6.41 24.25
C LEU A 26 21.05 -5.58 24.51
N LYS A 27 21.21 -4.33 24.94
CA LYS A 27 20.12 -3.37 25.15
C LYS A 27 19.37 -3.06 23.84
N THR A 28 20.10 -2.91 22.74
CA THR A 28 19.51 -2.69 21.40
C THR A 28 18.68 -3.90 20.94
N PHE A 29 19.18 -5.12 21.19
CA PHE A 29 18.44 -6.35 20.89
C PHE A 29 17.13 -6.48 21.68
N MET A 30 17.15 -6.17 22.97
CA MET A 30 15.95 -6.21 23.82
C MET A 30 14.90 -5.19 23.38
N GLN A 31 15.31 -3.96 23.05
CA GLN A 31 14.42 -2.93 22.53
C GLN A 31 13.79 -3.33 21.19
N THR A 32 14.57 -3.89 20.27
CA THR A 32 14.08 -4.35 18.97
C THR A 32 13.10 -5.49 19.10
N ALA A 33 13.37 -6.47 19.99
CA ALA A 33 12.43 -7.58 20.23
C ALA A 33 11.08 -7.11 20.80
N GLU A 34 11.10 -6.15 21.71
CA GLU A 34 9.89 -5.53 22.27
C GLU A 34 9.13 -4.75 21.19
N ALA A 35 9.83 -3.97 20.36
CA ALA A 35 9.25 -3.24 19.25
C ALA A 35 8.48 -4.16 18.28
N TYR A 36 9.10 -5.28 17.89
CA TYR A 36 8.42 -6.28 17.07
C TYR A 36 7.22 -6.94 17.77
N ALA A 37 7.33 -7.20 19.06
CA ALA A 37 6.21 -7.77 19.83
C ALA A 37 4.99 -6.83 19.83
N ARG A 38 5.21 -5.52 19.94
CA ARG A 38 4.14 -4.49 19.82
C ARG A 38 3.56 -4.42 18.42
N CYS A 39 4.37 -4.46 17.37
CA CYS A 39 3.91 -4.54 15.98
C CYS A 39 3.04 -5.78 15.74
N LEU A 40 3.46 -6.94 16.23
CA LEU A 40 2.68 -8.18 16.12
C LEU A 40 1.36 -8.12 16.91
N ALA A 41 1.34 -7.46 18.07
CA ALA A 41 0.12 -7.27 18.85
C ALA A 41 -0.89 -6.40 18.09
N LEU A 42 -0.43 -5.29 17.51
CA LEU A 42 -1.26 -4.42 16.66
C LEU A 42 -1.81 -5.18 15.45
N THR A 43 -0.99 -5.95 14.76
CA THR A 43 -1.43 -6.76 13.63
C THR A 43 -2.51 -7.75 14.03
N ARG A 44 -2.40 -8.40 15.20
CA ARG A 44 -3.37 -9.37 15.70
C ARG A 44 -4.72 -8.76 16.07
N SER A 45 -4.74 -7.54 16.59
CA SER A 45 -6.00 -6.85 16.93
C SER A 45 -6.83 -6.45 15.70
N HIS A 46 -6.19 -6.38 14.51
CA HIS A 46 -6.83 -6.07 13.23
C HIS A 46 -6.88 -7.27 12.28
N TYR A 47 -6.74 -8.48 12.79
CA TYR A 47 -6.58 -9.72 12.01
C TYR A 47 -7.73 -10.01 11.04
N GLU A 48 -8.93 -9.50 11.31
CA GLU A 48 -10.09 -9.70 10.44
C GLU A 48 -9.93 -9.03 9.08
N ASN A 49 -9.13 -7.96 9.02
CA ASN A 49 -8.91 -7.16 7.83
C ASN A 49 -7.73 -7.66 6.97
N PHE A 50 -6.89 -8.58 7.48
CA PHE A 50 -5.70 -9.03 6.79
C PHE A 50 -5.50 -10.56 6.84
N PRO A 51 -6.40 -11.36 6.19
CA PRO A 51 -6.34 -12.82 6.25
C PRO A 51 -5.03 -13.41 5.67
N VAL A 52 -4.38 -12.68 4.77
CA VAL A 52 -3.10 -13.06 4.13
C VAL A 52 -1.95 -13.17 5.13
N ALA A 53 -1.95 -12.36 6.20
CA ALA A 53 -0.92 -12.41 7.24
C ALA A 53 -0.79 -13.79 7.95
N ARG A 54 -1.82 -14.65 7.84
CA ARG A 54 -1.80 -16.02 8.42
C ARG A 54 -0.86 -16.96 7.68
N MET A 55 -0.60 -16.73 6.42
CA MET A 55 0.20 -17.61 5.57
C MET A 55 1.66 -17.15 5.50
N VAL A 56 1.96 -15.94 5.98
CA VAL A 56 3.32 -15.42 6.03
C VAL A 56 4.23 -16.35 6.84
N PRO A 57 5.37 -16.80 6.29
CA PRO A 57 6.34 -17.63 7.00
C PRO A 57 6.72 -17.01 8.35
N ARG A 58 6.78 -17.82 9.42
CA ARG A 58 7.06 -17.34 10.79
C ARG A 58 8.25 -16.37 10.87
N ARG A 59 9.30 -16.62 10.07
CA ARG A 59 10.51 -15.78 10.02
C ARG A 59 10.25 -14.37 9.50
N LEU A 60 9.19 -14.16 8.68
CA LEU A 60 8.85 -12.87 8.09
C LEU A 60 7.73 -12.13 8.85
N GLN A 61 7.00 -12.82 9.73
CA GLN A 61 5.88 -12.21 10.47
C GLN A 61 6.28 -10.94 11.23
N PRO A 62 7.44 -10.85 11.93
CA PRO A 62 7.84 -9.62 12.59
C PRO A 62 8.05 -8.47 11.60
N ALA A 63 8.70 -8.73 10.47
CA ALA A 63 8.97 -7.74 9.44
C ALA A 63 7.69 -7.23 8.76
N VAL A 64 6.78 -8.15 8.41
CA VAL A 64 5.45 -7.80 7.88
C VAL A 64 4.65 -6.99 8.89
N ALA A 65 4.72 -7.35 10.18
CA ALA A 65 4.04 -6.62 11.24
C ALA A 65 4.60 -5.20 11.43
N ALA A 66 5.91 -5.00 11.27
CA ALA A 66 6.53 -3.67 11.30
C ALA A 66 6.03 -2.78 10.16
N VAL A 67 6.01 -3.30 8.92
CA VAL A 67 5.47 -2.59 7.75
C VAL A 67 3.98 -2.27 7.94
N TYR A 68 3.21 -3.23 8.45
CA TYR A 68 1.79 -3.04 8.73
C TYR A 68 1.56 -1.95 9.80
N ALA A 69 2.31 -2.00 10.92
CA ALA A 69 2.18 -1.03 11.99
C ALA A 69 2.49 0.40 11.50
N PHE A 70 3.51 0.56 10.66
CA PHE A 70 3.83 1.82 10.01
C PHE A 70 2.67 2.33 9.14
N ALA A 71 2.22 1.51 8.19
CA ALA A 71 1.16 1.88 7.26
C ALA A 71 -0.15 2.18 7.99
N ARG A 72 -0.55 1.32 8.94
CA ARG A 72 -1.80 1.48 9.69
C ARG A 72 -1.81 2.73 10.56
N THR A 73 -0.70 3.04 11.24
CA THR A 73 -0.63 4.26 12.07
C THR A 73 -0.74 5.52 11.22
N ALA A 74 -0.07 5.56 10.07
CA ALA A 74 -0.17 6.71 9.16
C ALA A 74 -1.58 6.84 8.53
N ASP A 75 -2.21 5.72 8.19
CA ASP A 75 -3.59 5.65 7.69
C ASP A 75 -4.60 6.17 8.74
N ASP A 76 -4.46 5.74 10.00
CA ASP A 76 -5.31 6.20 11.11
C ASP A 76 -5.20 7.71 11.33
N ILE A 77 -3.99 8.28 11.24
CA ILE A 77 -3.79 9.73 11.31
C ILE A 77 -4.51 10.43 10.14
N ALA A 78 -4.41 9.88 8.93
CA ALA A 78 -4.97 10.49 7.73
C ALA A 78 -6.50 10.40 7.66
N ASP A 79 -7.08 9.23 7.98
CA ASP A 79 -8.50 8.93 7.77
C ASP A 79 -9.38 9.26 8.99
N GLU A 80 -8.94 8.82 10.16
CA GLU A 80 -9.72 8.94 11.38
C GLU A 80 -9.33 10.18 12.20
N GLY A 81 -8.19 10.79 11.89
CA GLY A 81 -7.63 11.89 12.68
C GLY A 81 -7.22 11.44 14.09
N VAL A 82 -6.92 10.14 14.26
CA VAL A 82 -6.55 9.57 15.57
C VAL A 82 -5.11 9.06 15.49
N ASP A 83 -4.23 9.63 16.27
CA ASP A 83 -2.82 9.22 16.33
C ASP A 83 -2.51 8.18 17.40
N ARG A 84 -3.50 7.88 18.27
CA ARG A 84 -3.42 6.90 19.37
C ARG A 84 -4.82 6.50 19.84
N PRO A 85 -5.03 5.30 20.35
CA PRO A 85 -6.30 4.89 20.94
C PRO A 85 -6.78 5.88 22.02
N GLY A 86 -8.02 6.37 21.89
CA GLY A 86 -8.61 7.34 22.82
C GLY A 86 -8.08 8.77 22.68
N GLY A 87 -7.32 9.08 21.64
CA GLY A 87 -6.88 10.44 21.30
C GLY A 87 -8.03 11.34 20.84
N ALA A 88 -7.80 12.66 20.86
CA ALA A 88 -8.73 13.62 20.28
C ALA A 88 -8.75 13.48 18.75
N ILE A 89 -9.90 13.78 18.14
CA ILE A 89 -10.00 13.85 16.67
C ILE A 89 -9.25 15.11 16.22
N LEU A 90 -8.27 14.92 15.35
CA LEU A 90 -7.43 15.98 14.81
C LEU A 90 -8.14 16.71 13.67
N SER A 91 -7.96 18.03 13.60
CA SER A 91 -8.35 18.84 12.43
C SER A 91 -7.52 18.46 11.19
N THR A 92 -7.93 18.96 10.04
CA THR A 92 -7.19 18.74 8.77
C THR A 92 -5.73 19.22 8.89
N GLU A 93 -5.51 20.40 9.46
CA GLU A 93 -4.19 21.01 9.65
C GLU A 93 -3.33 20.18 10.60
N GLU A 94 -3.91 19.77 11.73
CA GLU A 94 -3.22 18.93 12.71
C GLU A 94 -2.83 17.57 12.13
N ARG A 95 -3.70 16.95 11.32
CA ARG A 95 -3.36 15.70 10.61
C ARG A 95 -2.17 15.86 9.66
N LEU A 96 -2.15 16.96 8.90
CA LEU A 96 -1.03 17.26 8.00
C LEU A 96 0.29 17.48 8.76
N VAL A 97 0.23 18.18 9.90
CA VAL A 97 1.39 18.36 10.78
C VAL A 97 1.84 17.00 11.32
N ARG A 98 0.91 16.21 11.82
CA ARG A 98 1.20 14.90 12.43
C ARG A 98 1.82 13.90 11.43
N LEU A 99 1.33 13.89 10.18
CA LEU A 99 1.92 13.07 9.09
C LEU A 99 3.32 13.54 8.71
N ARG A 100 3.58 14.85 8.76
CA ARG A 100 4.93 15.39 8.56
C ARG A 100 5.86 14.97 9.69
N ASP A 101 5.43 15.09 10.95
CA ASP A 101 6.20 14.62 12.11
C ASP A 101 6.52 13.12 12.01
N PHE A 102 5.60 12.33 11.45
CA PHE A 102 5.77 10.90 11.23
C PHE A 102 6.80 10.61 10.11
N ASP A 103 6.83 11.39 9.01
CA ASP A 103 7.88 11.29 7.97
C ASP A 103 9.24 11.73 8.54
N ASP A 104 9.29 12.79 9.34
CA ASP A 104 10.52 13.24 9.99
C ASP A 104 11.05 12.18 10.99
N ALA A 105 10.16 11.49 11.69
CA ALA A 105 10.52 10.39 12.57
C ALA A 105 11.10 9.19 11.78
N LEU A 106 10.52 8.87 10.60
CA LEU A 106 11.08 7.86 9.70
C LEU A 106 12.52 8.22 9.30
N LEU A 107 12.76 9.46 8.84
CA LEU A 107 14.08 9.93 8.44
C LEU A 107 15.06 9.97 9.63
N THR A 108 14.59 10.35 10.81
CA THR A 108 15.37 10.39 12.05
C THR A 108 15.84 8.99 12.46
N SER A 109 14.96 7.99 12.34
CA SER A 109 15.29 6.59 12.64
C SER A 109 16.40 6.02 11.77
N GLU A 110 16.47 6.44 10.49
CA GLU A 110 17.54 6.07 9.57
C GLU A 110 18.92 6.55 10.01
N LEU A 111 18.95 7.66 10.73
CA LEU A 111 20.18 8.20 11.30
C LEU A 111 20.56 7.56 12.65
N GLY A 112 19.78 6.58 13.11
CA GLY A 112 19.93 5.97 14.43
C GLY A 112 19.71 6.94 15.59
N LYS A 113 18.92 7.99 15.37
CA LYS A 113 18.57 9.00 16.39
C LYS A 113 17.25 8.63 17.06
N PRO A 114 17.01 9.10 18.29
CA PRO A 114 15.74 8.89 18.99
C PRO A 114 14.56 9.47 18.20
N THR A 115 13.47 8.71 18.16
CA THR A 115 12.19 9.11 17.57
C THR A 115 11.16 9.47 18.66
N PRO A 116 10.03 10.12 18.33
CA PRO A 116 9.00 10.42 19.32
C PRO A 116 8.58 9.17 20.10
N PRO A 117 8.45 9.24 21.46
CA PRO A 117 8.21 8.05 22.30
C PRO A 117 6.96 7.24 21.92
N GLU A 118 5.93 7.88 21.42
CA GLU A 118 4.68 7.25 21.01
C GLU A 118 4.86 6.33 19.79
N TRP A 119 5.84 6.62 18.93
CA TRP A 119 6.13 5.88 17.69
C TRP A 119 7.46 5.14 17.70
N ASP A 120 8.28 5.30 18.75
CA ASP A 120 9.63 4.76 18.82
C ASP A 120 9.68 3.25 18.53
N TRP A 121 8.71 2.50 19.03
CA TRP A 121 8.58 1.07 18.76
C TRP A 121 8.31 0.75 17.28
N ILE A 122 7.56 1.60 16.55
CA ILE A 122 7.32 1.42 15.12
C ILE A 122 8.62 1.65 14.36
N PHE A 123 9.27 2.79 14.61
CA PHE A 123 10.47 3.17 13.88
C PHE A 123 11.68 2.30 14.21
N THR A 124 11.80 1.81 15.46
CA THR A 124 12.79 0.80 15.83
C THR A 124 12.60 -0.49 15.01
N ALA A 125 11.37 -1.02 14.92
CA ALA A 125 11.08 -2.22 14.15
C ALA A 125 11.25 -2.01 12.63
N VAL A 126 10.84 -0.85 12.11
CA VAL A 126 10.97 -0.48 10.69
C VAL A 126 12.43 -0.33 10.29
N ALA A 127 13.25 0.38 11.10
CA ALA A 127 14.67 0.57 10.80
C ALA A 127 15.43 -0.77 10.77
N ASP A 128 15.20 -1.66 11.76
CA ASP A 128 15.79 -3.01 11.77
C ASP A 128 15.31 -3.85 10.56
N THR A 129 14.01 -3.81 10.26
CA THR A 129 13.43 -4.52 9.11
C THR A 129 14.04 -4.02 7.79
N ARG A 130 14.16 -2.70 7.62
CA ARG A 130 14.73 -2.11 6.42
C ARG A 130 16.21 -2.50 6.25
N ALA A 131 16.99 -2.41 7.31
CA ALA A 131 18.41 -2.81 7.30
C ALA A 131 18.56 -4.31 6.96
N LYS A 132 17.74 -5.18 7.56
CA LYS A 132 17.82 -6.63 7.38
C LYS A 132 17.40 -7.10 5.98
N TYR A 133 16.40 -6.47 5.38
CA TYR A 133 15.83 -6.89 4.10
C TYR A 133 16.14 -5.91 2.96
N ASN A 134 16.99 -4.92 3.21
CA ASN A 134 17.38 -3.89 2.24
C ASN A 134 16.16 -3.18 1.59
N LEU A 135 15.17 -2.80 2.42
CA LEU A 135 13.96 -2.18 1.92
C LEU A 135 14.20 -0.68 1.62
N PRO A 136 13.88 -0.20 0.41
CA PRO A 136 14.02 1.21 0.07
C PRO A 136 13.11 2.10 0.92
N ILE A 137 13.65 3.18 1.49
CA ILE A 137 12.87 4.16 2.25
C ILE A 137 11.80 4.85 1.40
N SER A 138 12.04 4.96 0.09
CA SER A 138 11.11 5.56 -0.86
C SER A 138 9.74 4.88 -0.85
N LEU A 139 9.67 3.56 -0.64
CA LEU A 139 8.40 2.83 -0.57
C LEU A 139 7.56 3.25 0.64
N PHE A 140 8.19 3.53 1.76
CA PHE A 140 7.52 4.03 2.96
C PHE A 140 7.06 5.49 2.78
N ARG A 141 7.89 6.31 2.14
CA ARG A 141 7.55 7.72 1.86
C ARG A 141 6.49 7.86 0.78
N ASP A 142 6.43 6.96 -0.19
CA ASP A 142 5.33 6.89 -1.16
C ASP A 142 4.00 6.68 -0.43
N LEU A 143 3.92 5.72 0.51
CA LEU A 143 2.72 5.51 1.35
C LEU A 143 2.35 6.77 2.13
N LEU A 144 3.30 7.40 2.82
CA LEU A 144 3.04 8.63 3.57
C LEU A 144 2.54 9.77 2.69
N SER A 145 3.10 9.92 1.49
CA SER A 145 2.68 10.93 0.53
C SER A 145 1.24 10.68 0.05
N ALA A 146 0.83 9.42 -0.12
CA ALA A 146 -0.54 9.06 -0.46
C ALA A 146 -1.51 9.35 0.71
N PHE A 147 -1.17 8.95 1.92
CA PHE A 147 -1.97 9.24 3.12
C PHE A 147 -2.09 10.75 3.38
N THR A 148 -1.01 11.52 3.17
CA THR A 148 -1.07 12.99 3.24
C THR A 148 -2.02 13.56 2.19
N GLN A 149 -2.04 13.00 0.97
CA GLN A 149 -2.98 13.39 -0.08
C GLN A 149 -4.43 13.10 0.31
N ASP A 150 -4.71 11.98 0.99
CA ASP A 150 -6.07 11.60 1.42
C ASP A 150 -6.70 12.60 2.40
N VAL A 151 -5.90 13.36 3.11
CA VAL A 151 -6.40 14.42 4.00
C VAL A 151 -7.10 15.54 3.20
N THR A 152 -6.59 15.89 2.02
CA THR A 152 -7.02 17.08 1.27
C THR A 152 -7.68 16.78 -0.07
N VAL A 153 -7.21 15.77 -0.81
CA VAL A 153 -7.70 15.43 -2.15
C VAL A 153 -8.89 14.50 -2.05
N LYS A 154 -10.02 14.95 -2.57
CA LYS A 154 -11.30 14.22 -2.52
C LYS A 154 -11.83 13.84 -3.90
N ARG A 155 -11.22 14.35 -4.98
CA ARG A 155 -11.59 14.13 -6.38
C ARG A 155 -10.33 14.00 -7.23
N TYR A 156 -10.43 13.25 -8.30
CA TYR A 156 -9.36 13.05 -9.28
C TYR A 156 -9.79 13.57 -10.64
N ALA A 157 -9.03 14.49 -11.23
CA ALA A 157 -9.37 15.07 -12.53
C ALA A 157 -9.29 14.01 -13.64
N THR A 158 -8.21 13.21 -13.64
CA THR A 158 -7.93 12.20 -14.65
C THR A 158 -7.68 10.82 -14.06
N PHE A 159 -7.76 9.79 -14.90
CA PHE A 159 -7.33 8.44 -14.52
C PHE A 159 -5.82 8.36 -14.25
N ALA A 160 -5.03 9.20 -14.93
CA ALA A 160 -3.60 9.28 -14.67
C ALA A 160 -3.31 9.75 -13.24
N ASP A 161 -4.05 10.74 -12.73
CA ASP A 161 -3.92 11.23 -11.36
C ASP A 161 -4.31 10.13 -10.35
N LEU A 162 -5.39 9.41 -10.62
CA LEU A 162 -5.82 8.29 -9.78
C LEU A 162 -4.79 7.14 -9.80
N ARG A 163 -4.20 6.86 -10.95
CA ARG A 163 -3.12 5.86 -11.06
C ARG A 163 -1.88 6.26 -10.29
N ASP A 164 -1.50 7.55 -10.33
CA ASP A 164 -0.37 8.03 -9.53
C ASP A 164 -0.65 7.89 -8.03
N TYR A 165 -1.86 8.18 -7.61
CA TYR A 165 -2.28 7.90 -6.23
C TYR A 165 -2.14 6.39 -5.90
N CYS A 166 -2.67 5.47 -6.73
CA CYS A 166 -2.54 4.03 -6.52
C CYS A 166 -1.07 3.57 -6.51
N ARG A 167 -0.22 4.16 -7.37
CA ARG A 167 1.23 3.89 -7.40
C ARG A 167 1.89 4.15 -6.04
N ARG A 168 1.41 5.16 -5.30
CA ARG A 168 1.96 5.53 -3.99
C ARG A 168 1.22 4.88 -2.81
N SER A 169 -0.08 4.61 -2.93
CA SER A 169 -0.90 4.06 -1.84
C SER A 169 -0.93 2.53 -1.80
N ALA A 170 -0.79 1.85 -2.93
CA ALA A 170 -0.96 0.40 -3.03
C ALA A 170 0.31 -0.34 -3.50
N ASN A 171 0.99 0.14 -4.55
CA ASN A 171 2.13 -0.57 -5.15
C ASN A 171 3.30 -0.79 -4.17
N PRO A 172 3.62 0.16 -3.25
CA PRO A 172 4.68 -0.07 -2.28
C PRO A 172 4.45 -1.29 -1.41
N VAL A 173 3.19 -1.62 -1.07
CA VAL A 173 2.86 -2.79 -0.26
C VAL A 173 3.27 -4.08 -0.98
N GLY A 174 2.91 -4.23 -2.26
CA GLY A 174 3.30 -5.39 -3.06
C GLY A 174 4.81 -5.50 -3.24
N ARG A 175 5.49 -4.40 -3.53
CA ARG A 175 6.95 -4.36 -3.64
C ARG A 175 7.65 -4.73 -2.32
N LEU A 176 7.16 -4.23 -1.18
CA LEU A 176 7.68 -4.60 0.14
C LEU A 176 7.49 -6.09 0.43
N VAL A 177 6.34 -6.67 0.08
CA VAL A 177 6.10 -8.11 0.23
C VAL A 177 7.10 -8.91 -0.62
N LEU A 178 7.31 -8.56 -1.88
CA LEU A 178 8.29 -9.24 -2.74
C LEU A 178 9.71 -9.14 -2.18
N LEU A 179 10.14 -7.95 -1.78
CA LEU A 179 11.47 -7.71 -1.19
C LEU A 179 11.69 -8.51 0.09
N LEU A 180 10.70 -8.59 0.99
CA LEU A 180 10.75 -9.41 2.21
C LEU A 180 10.93 -10.90 1.90
N HIS A 181 10.43 -11.36 0.75
CA HIS A 181 10.61 -12.74 0.29
C HIS A 181 11.89 -12.94 -0.54
N GLY A 182 12.67 -11.89 -0.76
CA GLY A 182 13.96 -11.94 -1.48
C GLY A 182 13.85 -11.75 -2.99
N PHE A 183 12.71 -11.28 -3.50
CA PHE A 183 12.52 -10.97 -4.92
C PHE A 183 12.77 -9.49 -5.16
N ASN A 184 13.73 -9.18 -6.04
CA ASN A 184 14.15 -7.81 -6.37
C ASN A 184 14.43 -7.72 -7.88
N ASP A 185 13.39 -7.91 -8.68
CA ASP A 185 13.48 -7.77 -10.13
C ASP A 185 12.28 -7.00 -10.71
N GLU A 186 12.55 -6.22 -11.75
CA GLU A 186 11.59 -5.31 -12.34
C GLU A 186 10.36 -6.01 -12.92
N LYS A 187 10.52 -7.22 -13.48
CA LYS A 187 9.39 -7.96 -14.05
C LYS A 187 8.33 -8.24 -12.98
N ARG A 188 8.75 -8.80 -11.83
CA ARG A 188 7.83 -9.08 -10.71
C ARG A 188 7.26 -7.81 -10.10
N PHE A 189 8.05 -6.73 -10.05
CA PHE A 189 7.54 -5.44 -9.57
C PHE A 189 6.44 -4.88 -10.46
N VAL A 190 6.59 -4.91 -11.77
CA VAL A 190 5.56 -4.46 -12.72
C VAL A 190 4.29 -5.29 -12.60
N GLU A 191 4.41 -6.62 -12.51
CA GLU A 191 3.27 -7.53 -12.33
C GLU A 191 2.58 -7.31 -10.97
N SER A 192 3.35 -7.08 -9.90
CA SER A 192 2.83 -6.77 -8.56
C SER A 192 2.13 -5.41 -8.51
N ASP A 193 2.73 -4.40 -9.12
CA ASP A 193 2.14 -3.06 -9.21
C ASP A 193 0.79 -3.09 -9.94
N ALA A 194 0.68 -3.88 -11.01
CA ALA A 194 -0.56 -4.08 -11.73
C ALA A 194 -1.66 -4.70 -10.83
N ILE A 195 -1.32 -5.74 -10.04
CA ILE A 195 -2.25 -6.35 -9.08
C ILE A 195 -2.64 -5.34 -7.99
N CYS A 196 -1.67 -4.67 -7.38
CA CYS A 196 -1.94 -3.73 -6.28
C CYS A 196 -2.80 -2.55 -6.72
N THR A 197 -2.49 -1.96 -7.90
CA THR A 197 -3.33 -0.93 -8.50
C THR A 197 -4.75 -1.46 -8.79
N ALA A 198 -4.87 -2.67 -9.37
CA ALA A 198 -6.18 -3.27 -9.66
C ALA A 198 -6.99 -3.54 -8.39
N LEU A 199 -6.37 -3.99 -7.31
CA LEU A 199 -7.02 -4.20 -6.02
C LEU A 199 -7.54 -2.89 -5.42
N GLN A 200 -6.73 -1.84 -5.47
CA GLN A 200 -7.13 -0.52 -4.99
C GLN A 200 -8.30 0.04 -5.79
N LEU A 201 -8.24 -0.05 -7.11
CA LEU A 201 -9.35 0.37 -8.00
C LEU A 201 -10.61 -0.48 -7.76
N ALA A 202 -10.47 -1.81 -7.62
CA ALA A 202 -11.61 -2.68 -7.30
C ALA A 202 -12.29 -2.28 -5.99
N ASN A 203 -11.51 -1.88 -4.98
CA ASN A 203 -12.03 -1.35 -3.72
C ASN A 203 -12.83 -0.06 -3.95
N PHE A 204 -12.32 0.88 -4.77
CA PHE A 204 -13.05 2.12 -5.08
C PHE A 204 -14.36 1.86 -5.80
N TRP A 205 -14.40 0.91 -6.74
CA TRP A 205 -15.65 0.56 -7.46
C TRP A 205 -16.65 -0.20 -6.58
N GLN A 206 -16.14 -0.90 -5.56
CA GLN A 206 -16.94 -1.54 -4.53
C GLN A 206 -17.55 -0.53 -3.56
N ASP A 207 -16.79 0.51 -3.18
CA ASP A 207 -17.07 1.37 -2.03
C ASP A 207 -17.66 2.74 -2.39
N VAL A 208 -18.16 2.93 -3.62
CA VAL A 208 -18.65 4.24 -4.12
C VAL A 208 -19.59 4.95 -3.14
N ALA A 209 -20.59 4.26 -2.59
CA ALA A 209 -21.51 4.85 -1.63
C ALA A 209 -20.88 5.12 -0.25
N VAL A 210 -19.90 4.32 0.15
CA VAL A 210 -19.16 4.49 1.41
C VAL A 210 -18.23 5.69 1.30
N ASP A 211 -17.51 5.80 0.19
CA ASP A 211 -16.59 6.89 -0.08
C ASP A 211 -17.31 8.23 -0.25
N TRP A 212 -18.49 8.22 -0.90
CA TRP A 212 -19.34 9.40 -0.98
C TRP A 212 -19.69 9.96 0.41
N LYS A 213 -20.06 9.09 1.35
CA LYS A 213 -20.37 9.50 2.73
C LYS A 213 -19.18 10.11 3.46
N LYS A 214 -17.96 9.74 3.07
CA LYS A 214 -16.70 10.34 3.53
C LYS A 214 -16.31 11.59 2.72
N GLY A 215 -17.17 12.04 1.80
CA GLY A 215 -16.91 13.18 0.92
C GLY A 215 -15.93 12.88 -0.22
N ARG A 216 -15.65 11.61 -0.54
CA ARG A 216 -14.69 11.18 -1.56
C ARG A 216 -15.38 10.59 -2.79
N VAL A 217 -14.86 10.87 -3.99
CA VAL A 217 -15.22 10.18 -5.23
C VAL A 217 -13.95 9.86 -6.01
N TYR A 218 -13.67 8.57 -6.18
CA TYR A 218 -12.47 8.09 -6.88
C TYR A 218 -12.70 7.88 -8.38
N VAL A 219 -13.96 7.90 -8.86
CA VAL A 219 -14.24 7.87 -10.31
C VAL A 219 -13.65 9.14 -10.94
N PRO A 220 -12.77 9.03 -11.97
CA PRO A 220 -12.14 10.19 -12.58
C PRO A 220 -13.15 11.15 -13.21
N GLN A 221 -12.98 12.47 -13.00
CA GLN A 221 -13.90 13.48 -13.51
C GLN A 221 -13.92 13.54 -15.04
N GLU A 222 -12.80 13.23 -15.72
CA GLU A 222 -12.76 13.12 -17.19
C GLU A 222 -13.76 12.10 -17.74
N ASP A 223 -14.02 11.02 -16.98
CA ASP A 223 -14.98 9.99 -17.37
C ASP A 223 -16.44 10.41 -17.08
N TRP A 224 -16.69 11.36 -16.17
CA TRP A 224 -18.04 11.84 -15.89
C TRP A 224 -18.69 12.46 -17.13
N GLY A 225 -17.96 13.41 -17.76
CA GLY A 225 -18.47 14.06 -18.98
C GLY A 225 -18.73 13.09 -20.12
N ARG A 226 -17.91 12.04 -20.25
CA ARG A 226 -18.06 11.00 -21.26
C ARG A 226 -19.36 10.21 -21.13
N PHE A 227 -19.85 10.01 -19.91
CA PHE A 227 -21.04 9.19 -19.61
C PHE A 227 -22.23 10.02 -19.13
N GLY A 228 -22.16 11.36 -19.22
CA GLY A 228 -23.23 12.26 -18.77
C GLY A 228 -23.48 12.20 -17.27
N VAL A 229 -22.43 11.94 -16.48
CA VAL A 229 -22.47 11.88 -15.01
C VAL A 229 -22.10 13.23 -14.43
N THR A 230 -22.77 13.61 -13.35
CA THR A 230 -22.47 14.78 -12.52
C THR A 230 -22.10 14.34 -11.10
N GLU A 231 -21.52 15.22 -10.31
CA GLU A 231 -21.21 14.91 -8.92
C GLU A 231 -22.44 14.55 -8.09
N ALA A 232 -23.58 15.19 -8.39
CA ALA A 232 -24.87 14.93 -7.70
C ALA A 232 -25.34 13.48 -7.88
N ASP A 233 -25.01 12.82 -8.98
CA ASP A 233 -25.40 11.42 -9.24
C ASP A 233 -24.83 10.45 -8.20
N PHE A 234 -23.69 10.76 -7.60
CA PHE A 234 -23.07 9.91 -6.54
C PHE A 234 -23.82 10.01 -5.20
N SER A 235 -24.67 10.99 -5.01
CA SER A 235 -25.51 11.13 -3.80
C SER A 235 -26.81 10.30 -3.87
N ALA A 236 -27.14 9.75 -5.04
CA ALA A 236 -28.36 9.01 -5.25
C ALA A 236 -28.37 7.65 -4.52
N ALA A 237 -29.56 7.16 -4.16
CA ALA A 237 -29.72 5.84 -3.55
C ALA A 237 -29.46 4.67 -4.52
N THR A 238 -29.48 4.93 -5.83
CA THR A 238 -29.25 3.97 -6.90
C THR A 238 -28.52 4.64 -8.06
N ALA A 239 -27.68 3.88 -8.74
CA ALA A 239 -26.91 4.39 -9.87
C ALA A 239 -27.81 4.70 -11.08
N SER A 240 -27.67 5.90 -11.65
CA SER A 240 -28.25 6.25 -12.93
C SER A 240 -27.67 5.41 -14.08
N PRO A 241 -28.29 5.33 -15.25
CA PRO A 241 -27.72 4.65 -16.41
C PRO A 241 -26.33 5.16 -16.79
N GLY A 242 -26.08 6.46 -16.64
CA GLY A 242 -24.76 7.08 -16.87
C GLY A 242 -23.71 6.59 -15.87
N VAL A 243 -24.04 6.58 -14.57
CA VAL A 243 -23.15 6.06 -13.51
C VAL A 243 -22.83 4.59 -13.73
N ARG A 244 -23.84 3.75 -14.10
CA ARG A 244 -23.62 2.33 -14.40
C ARG A 244 -22.66 2.12 -15.56
N GLN A 245 -22.83 2.87 -16.66
CA GLN A 245 -21.94 2.82 -17.82
C GLN A 245 -20.52 3.30 -17.46
N CYS A 246 -20.40 4.36 -16.67
CA CYS A 246 -19.14 4.86 -16.17
C CYS A 246 -18.43 3.81 -15.30
N LEU A 247 -19.12 3.21 -14.32
CA LEU A 247 -18.55 2.16 -13.47
C LEU A 247 -18.22 0.89 -14.27
N ARG A 248 -19.02 0.50 -15.26
CA ARG A 248 -18.68 -0.58 -16.19
C ARG A 248 -17.36 -0.32 -16.89
N PHE A 249 -17.16 0.88 -17.41
CA PHE A 249 -15.91 1.27 -18.04
C PHE A 249 -14.72 1.19 -17.08
N GLN A 250 -14.90 1.63 -15.81
CA GLN A 250 -13.85 1.52 -14.78
C GLN A 250 -13.52 0.05 -14.46
N VAL A 251 -14.54 -0.80 -14.32
CA VAL A 251 -14.38 -2.24 -14.06
C VAL A 251 -13.59 -2.92 -15.20
N GLU A 252 -13.95 -2.65 -16.46
CA GLU A 252 -13.26 -3.22 -17.62
C GLU A 252 -11.78 -2.78 -17.67
N ARG A 253 -11.50 -1.49 -17.41
CA ARG A 253 -10.15 -0.94 -17.31
C ARG A 253 -9.35 -1.63 -16.20
N THR A 254 -9.97 -1.89 -15.05
CA THR A 254 -9.35 -2.56 -13.90
C THR A 254 -9.08 -4.04 -14.17
N ARG A 255 -9.94 -4.74 -14.92
CA ARG A 255 -9.70 -6.13 -15.37
C ARG A 255 -8.43 -6.23 -16.20
N GLY A 256 -8.18 -5.27 -17.09
CA GLY A 256 -6.94 -5.21 -17.87
C GLY A 256 -5.67 -5.14 -17.00
N LEU A 257 -5.74 -4.47 -15.84
CA LEU A 257 -4.63 -4.45 -14.88
C LEU A 257 -4.47 -5.80 -14.16
N PHE A 258 -5.57 -6.45 -13.76
CA PHE A 258 -5.50 -7.81 -13.22
C PHE A 258 -4.88 -8.79 -14.21
N ASP A 259 -5.22 -8.67 -15.50
CA ASP A 259 -4.65 -9.52 -16.56
C ASP A 259 -3.13 -9.30 -16.72
N GLN A 260 -2.66 -8.05 -16.62
CA GLN A 260 -1.23 -7.73 -16.62
C GLN A 260 -0.48 -8.37 -15.45
N GLY A 261 -1.09 -8.40 -14.25
CA GLY A 261 -0.49 -8.99 -13.07
C GLY A 261 -0.66 -10.52 -12.95
N ARG A 262 -1.51 -11.12 -13.79
CA ARG A 262 -1.86 -12.54 -13.75
C ARG A 262 -0.66 -13.51 -13.76
N PRO A 263 0.47 -13.23 -14.45
CA PRO A 263 1.62 -14.13 -14.44
C PRO A 263 2.36 -14.20 -13.10
N LEU A 264 2.25 -13.18 -12.24
CA LEU A 264 3.06 -13.08 -11.01
C LEU A 264 2.99 -14.33 -10.12
N PRO A 265 1.82 -14.88 -9.76
CA PRO A 265 1.77 -16.05 -8.87
C PRO A 265 2.57 -17.25 -9.39
N ALA A 266 2.56 -17.49 -10.72
CA ALA A 266 3.28 -18.62 -11.30
C ALA A 266 4.81 -18.49 -11.19
N SER A 267 5.31 -17.28 -10.98
CA SER A 267 6.75 -17.00 -10.83
C SER A 267 7.27 -17.07 -9.40
N LEU A 268 6.38 -17.35 -8.41
CA LEU A 268 6.67 -17.30 -6.98
C LEU A 268 6.59 -18.70 -6.35
N PRO A 269 7.37 -18.99 -5.30
CA PRO A 269 7.29 -20.25 -4.58
C PRO A 269 6.09 -20.27 -3.61
N PHE A 270 5.67 -21.49 -3.22
CA PHE A 270 4.72 -21.67 -2.11
C PHE A 270 5.37 -21.22 -0.78
N PRO A 271 4.62 -20.56 0.12
CA PRO A 271 3.19 -20.26 0.06
C PRO A 271 2.84 -18.93 -0.63
N LEU A 272 3.82 -18.09 -0.98
CA LEU A 272 3.61 -16.74 -1.53
C LEU A 272 2.78 -16.76 -2.82
N ASN A 273 3.04 -17.73 -3.72
CA ASN A 273 2.27 -17.87 -4.95
C ASN A 273 0.78 -18.08 -4.68
N PHE A 274 0.45 -18.85 -3.65
CA PHE A 274 -0.93 -19.11 -3.25
C PHE A 274 -1.58 -17.86 -2.65
N GLU A 275 -0.86 -17.13 -1.80
CA GLU A 275 -1.33 -15.86 -1.23
C GLU A 275 -1.66 -14.83 -2.30
N ILE A 276 -0.73 -14.59 -3.24
CA ILE A 276 -0.93 -13.63 -4.33
C ILE A 276 -2.06 -14.08 -5.24
N ARG A 277 -2.19 -15.39 -5.51
CA ARG A 277 -3.28 -15.95 -6.31
C ARG A 277 -4.64 -15.73 -5.66
N ILE A 278 -4.79 -16.01 -4.36
CA ILE A 278 -6.05 -15.77 -3.64
C ILE A 278 -6.39 -14.28 -3.64
N THR A 279 -5.40 -13.43 -3.44
CA THR A 279 -5.58 -11.97 -3.45
C THR A 279 -6.06 -11.50 -4.82
N TRP A 280 -5.43 -11.97 -5.90
CA TRP A 280 -5.84 -11.69 -7.28
C TRP A 280 -7.27 -12.18 -7.55
N LEU A 281 -7.58 -13.42 -7.17
CA LEU A 281 -8.92 -14.01 -7.32
C LEU A 281 -9.97 -13.23 -6.51
N GLY A 282 -9.63 -12.80 -5.30
CA GLY A 282 -10.50 -12.02 -4.44
C GLY A 282 -10.91 -10.69 -5.08
N GLY A 283 -9.93 -9.91 -5.53
CA GLY A 283 -10.17 -8.63 -6.21
C GLY A 283 -10.96 -8.81 -7.51
N SER A 284 -10.59 -9.81 -8.34
CA SER A 284 -11.35 -10.12 -9.56
C SER A 284 -12.80 -10.51 -9.26
N THR A 285 -13.04 -11.28 -8.19
CA THR A 285 -14.39 -11.67 -7.77
C THR A 285 -15.20 -10.45 -7.30
N ILE A 286 -14.58 -9.46 -6.66
CA ILE A 286 -15.26 -8.20 -6.32
C ILE A 286 -15.75 -7.50 -7.60
N LEU A 287 -14.91 -7.40 -8.65
CA LEU A 287 -15.34 -6.83 -9.94
C LEU A 287 -16.49 -7.61 -10.57
N ASP A 288 -16.49 -8.96 -10.45
CA ASP A 288 -17.60 -9.80 -10.90
C ASP A 288 -18.88 -9.49 -10.12
N ARG A 289 -18.79 -9.23 -8.81
CA ARG A 289 -19.93 -8.85 -7.98
C ARG A 289 -20.46 -7.46 -8.31
N VAL A 290 -19.56 -6.48 -8.59
CA VAL A 290 -19.97 -5.16 -9.11
C VAL A 290 -20.74 -5.31 -10.41
N ALA A 291 -20.24 -6.12 -11.34
CA ALA A 291 -20.90 -6.36 -12.62
C ALA A 291 -22.25 -7.10 -12.46
N ALA A 292 -22.32 -8.11 -11.58
CA ALA A 292 -23.53 -8.91 -11.34
C ALA A 292 -24.70 -8.10 -10.76
N GLN A 293 -24.44 -6.98 -10.09
CA GLN A 293 -25.46 -6.03 -9.62
C GLN A 293 -25.69 -4.86 -10.60
N ASP A 294 -25.33 -5.07 -11.87
CA ASP A 294 -25.47 -4.07 -12.93
C ASP A 294 -24.74 -2.75 -12.60
N TYR A 295 -23.53 -2.87 -12.02
CA TYR A 295 -22.65 -1.76 -11.65
C TYR A 295 -23.30 -0.73 -10.68
N ASP A 296 -24.27 -1.15 -9.88
CA ASP A 296 -24.95 -0.29 -8.91
C ASP A 296 -24.33 -0.40 -7.50
N SER A 297 -23.10 0.07 -7.35
CA SER A 297 -22.41 0.14 -6.05
C SER A 297 -22.92 1.27 -5.14
N LEU A 298 -23.83 2.12 -5.63
CA LEU A 298 -24.55 3.09 -4.78
C LEU A 298 -25.65 2.41 -3.95
N ARG A 299 -26.39 1.48 -4.57
CA ARG A 299 -27.49 0.76 -3.92
C ARG A 299 -27.00 -0.21 -2.83
N ALA A 300 -25.94 -0.95 -3.13
CA ALA A 300 -25.40 -1.96 -2.21
C ALA A 300 -23.91 -2.16 -2.43
N ARG A 301 -23.15 -2.25 -1.33
CA ARG A 301 -21.74 -2.62 -1.35
C ARG A 301 -21.58 -4.09 -1.73
N PRO A 302 -20.93 -4.44 -2.85
CA PRO A 302 -20.62 -5.83 -3.17
C PRO A 302 -19.65 -6.43 -2.13
N THR A 303 -19.91 -7.63 -1.63
CA THR A 303 -19.06 -8.29 -0.63
C THR A 303 -18.81 -9.74 -0.98
N LEU A 304 -17.72 -10.31 -0.44
CA LEU A 304 -17.41 -11.73 -0.53
C LEU A 304 -18.08 -12.48 0.64
N GLY A 305 -19.02 -13.34 0.33
CA GLY A 305 -19.66 -14.21 1.31
C GLY A 305 -18.76 -15.39 1.71
N THR A 306 -19.20 -16.18 2.71
CA THR A 306 -18.47 -17.37 3.18
C THR A 306 -18.24 -18.39 2.06
N LEU A 307 -19.23 -18.61 1.21
CA LEU A 307 -19.11 -19.52 0.06
C LEU A 307 -18.08 -19.02 -0.97
N ASP A 308 -18.00 -17.69 -1.18
CA ASP A 308 -16.99 -17.12 -2.07
C ASP A 308 -15.59 -17.38 -1.49
N LYS A 309 -15.39 -17.16 -0.19
CA LYS A 309 -14.10 -17.42 0.48
C LYS A 309 -13.66 -18.88 0.35
N VAL A 310 -14.58 -19.83 0.52
CA VAL A 310 -14.28 -21.27 0.33
C VAL A 310 -13.93 -21.55 -1.14
N ARG A 311 -14.70 -21.03 -2.09
CA ARG A 311 -14.39 -21.18 -3.52
C ARG A 311 -13.05 -20.58 -3.91
N LEU A 312 -12.71 -19.42 -3.36
CA LEU A 312 -11.42 -18.78 -3.60
C LEU A 312 -10.26 -19.64 -3.07
N LEU A 313 -10.40 -20.22 -1.89
CA LEU A 313 -9.41 -21.14 -1.34
C LEU A 313 -9.20 -22.36 -2.24
N LEU A 314 -10.30 -23.00 -2.67
CA LEU A 314 -10.22 -24.14 -3.56
C LEU A 314 -9.59 -23.77 -4.91
N ARG A 315 -10.05 -22.68 -5.54
CA ARG A 315 -9.46 -22.20 -6.81
C ARG A 315 -8.00 -21.76 -6.67
N GLY A 316 -7.59 -21.32 -5.50
CA GLY A 316 -6.20 -20.96 -5.22
C GLY A 316 -5.22 -22.13 -5.38
N PHE A 317 -5.66 -23.38 -5.18
CA PHE A 317 -4.86 -24.58 -5.39
C PHE A 317 -4.81 -25.02 -6.86
N PHE A 318 -5.83 -24.73 -7.64
CA PHE A 318 -5.93 -25.03 -9.07
C PHE A 318 -5.61 -23.78 -9.88
N SER A 319 -4.83 -23.83 -10.91
CA SER A 319 -4.33 -22.72 -11.73
C SER A 319 -5.34 -21.57 -11.99
N ILE A 320 -4.81 -20.37 -12.14
CA ILE A 320 -5.54 -19.21 -12.68
C ILE A 320 -5.69 -19.35 -14.18
#